data_e5b672f0bd3d448c2b9bfb1fa536c75f
#
_entry.id   e5b672f0bd3d448c2b9bfb1fa536c75f
#
_cell.length_a   1.000
_cell.length_b   1.000
_cell.length_c   1.000
_cell.angle_alpha   90.00
_cell.angle_beta   90.00
_cell.angle_gamma   90.00
#
_symmetry.space_group_name_H-M   'P 1'
#
loop_
_entity.id
_entity.type
_entity.pdbx_description
1 polymer ?
#
loop_
_entity_poly.entity_id
_entity_poly.type
_entity_poly.pdbx_seq_one_letter_code
_entity_poly.pdbx_strand_id
1 'polypeptide(L)'
;MLLTLEALNAEEGDCLLLHHGSATEPRHILIDGGPGPTYLLALKPRLEALRKLHRLSASQSLSIELVVLTHTDEDHLDGMVQLFDEARKAKEQKHPIPYRAERIWYNTFDDIIQNKEVAAIQSLATSPSPEI
;
A
#
# COMPACT_ATOMS: atom_id res chain seq x y z
N MET A 1 5.30 -10.09 20.85
CA MET A 1 4.86 -9.90 19.47
C MET A 1 3.53 -9.17 19.47
N LEU A 2 3.43 -8.10 18.73
CA LEU A 2 2.18 -7.39 18.53
C LEU A 2 1.52 -7.90 17.25
N LEU A 3 0.20 -8.06 17.29
CA LEU A 3 -0.61 -8.33 16.10
C LEU A 3 -1.91 -7.54 16.24
N THR A 4 -2.12 -6.59 15.34
CA THR A 4 -3.31 -5.74 15.33
C THR A 4 -3.82 -5.62 13.91
N LEU A 5 -5.10 -5.89 13.70
CA LEU A 5 -5.80 -5.64 12.45
C LEU A 5 -6.64 -4.38 12.61
N GLU A 6 -6.40 -3.42 11.73
CA GLU A 6 -7.12 -2.16 11.67
C GLU A 6 -7.93 -2.10 10.38
N ALA A 7 -9.24 -1.93 10.48
CA ALA A 7 -10.10 -1.68 9.34
C ALA A 7 -10.28 -0.17 9.15
N LEU A 8 -9.87 0.34 8.01
CA LEU A 8 -10.09 1.73 7.64
C LEU A 8 -11.48 1.91 7.03
N ASN A 9 -12.02 3.12 7.15
CA ASN A 9 -13.33 3.40 6.54
C ASN A 9 -13.22 3.41 5.02
N ALA A 10 -13.67 2.34 4.40
CA ALA A 10 -13.68 2.11 2.96
C ALA A 10 -15.11 1.95 2.40
N GLU A 11 -16.11 2.41 3.13
CA GLU A 11 -17.54 2.32 2.75
C GLU A 11 -17.92 0.88 2.37
N GLU A 12 -18.27 0.63 1.10
CA GLU A 12 -18.63 -0.71 0.58
C GLU A 12 -17.42 -1.57 0.22
N GLY A 13 -16.20 -1.05 0.28
CA GLY A 13 -14.98 -1.78 -0.04
C GLY A 13 -14.18 -2.21 1.18
N ASP A 14 -12.97 -2.66 0.94
CA ASP A 14 -12.03 -3.07 1.98
C ASP A 14 -10.73 -2.27 1.91
N CYS A 15 -10.24 -1.85 3.06
CA CYS A 15 -8.91 -1.29 3.26
C CYS A 15 -8.45 -1.62 4.67
N LEU A 16 -7.54 -2.58 4.78
CA LEU A 16 -7.11 -3.13 6.06
C LEU A 16 -5.61 -2.89 6.24
N LEU A 17 -5.21 -2.54 7.45
CA LEU A 17 -3.82 -2.51 7.87
C LEU A 17 -3.59 -3.56 8.96
N LEU A 18 -2.68 -4.48 8.69
CA LEU A 18 -2.20 -5.44 9.67
C LEU A 18 -0.86 -4.95 10.21
N HIS A 19 -0.79 -4.74 11.51
CA HIS A 19 0.42 -4.37 12.21
C HIS A 19 0.95 -5.57 12.97
N HIS A 20 2.23 -5.89 12.79
CA HIS A 20 2.88 -7.00 13.46
C HIS A 20 4.33 -6.66 13.84
N GLY A 21 5.03 -7.59 14.41
CA GLY A 21 6.40 -7.41 14.86
C GLY A 21 6.50 -7.09 16.33
N SER A 22 7.45 -6.23 16.70
CA SER A 22 7.66 -5.79 18.08
C SER A 22 7.36 -4.30 18.24
N ALA A 23 7.33 -3.81 19.48
CA ALA A 23 7.18 -2.38 19.74
C ALA A 23 8.36 -1.54 19.21
N THR A 24 9.55 -2.14 19.10
CA THR A 24 10.77 -1.49 18.58
C THR A 24 10.93 -1.65 17.07
N GLU A 25 10.32 -2.68 16.48
CA GLU A 25 10.36 -2.96 15.03
C GLU A 25 8.95 -3.31 14.53
N PRO A 26 8.03 -2.35 14.52
CA PRO A 26 6.70 -2.58 13.99
C PRO A 26 6.75 -2.69 12.47
N ARG A 27 5.97 -3.62 11.93
CA ARG A 27 5.83 -3.88 10.50
C ARG A 27 4.37 -3.76 10.08
N HIS A 28 4.15 -3.43 8.82
CA HIS A 28 2.83 -3.14 8.30
C HIS A 28 2.57 -3.91 7.01
N ILE A 29 1.36 -4.45 6.92
CA ILE A 29 0.82 -5.08 5.72
C ILE A 29 -0.45 -4.33 5.34
N LEU A 30 -0.55 -3.91 4.08
CA LEU A 30 -1.76 -3.31 3.53
C LEU A 30 -2.53 -4.35 2.73
N ILE A 31 -3.81 -4.50 3.02
CA ILE A 31 -4.73 -5.41 2.33
C ILE A 31 -5.85 -4.58 1.73
N ASP A 32 -5.89 -4.52 0.41
CA ASP A 32 -6.77 -3.69 -0.39
C ASP A 32 -6.68 -2.18 -0.09
N GLY A 33 -7.16 -1.37 -0.99
CA GLY A 33 -7.06 0.09 -0.91
C GLY A 33 -8.42 0.80 -0.79
N GLY A 34 -9.50 0.05 -0.89
CA GLY A 34 -10.85 0.60 -0.92
C GLY A 34 -11.19 1.35 -2.21
N PRO A 35 -12.42 1.85 -2.33
CA PRO A 35 -12.84 2.70 -3.43
C PRO A 35 -12.08 4.02 -3.46
N GLY A 36 -12.18 4.77 -4.56
CA GLY A 36 -11.40 5.98 -4.84
C GLY A 36 -11.26 6.97 -3.68
N PRO A 37 -12.33 7.37 -2.98
CA PRO A 37 -12.24 8.33 -1.89
C PRO A 37 -11.46 7.85 -0.67
N THR A 38 -11.33 6.54 -0.47
CA THR A 38 -10.68 5.94 0.70
C THR A 38 -9.22 6.39 0.84
N TYR A 39 -8.51 6.53 -0.27
CA TYR A 39 -7.09 6.92 -0.20
C TYR A 39 -6.90 8.25 0.52
N LEU A 40 -7.57 9.30 0.06
CA LEU A 40 -7.40 10.63 0.63
C LEU A 40 -8.06 10.80 2.00
N LEU A 41 -9.19 10.12 2.25
CA LEU A 41 -9.97 10.31 3.46
C LEU A 41 -9.57 9.42 4.61
N ALA A 42 -9.02 8.23 4.34
CA ALA A 42 -8.69 7.25 5.38
C ALA A 42 -7.26 6.72 5.29
N LEU A 43 -6.84 6.19 4.15
CA LEU A 43 -5.55 5.48 4.03
C LEU A 43 -4.36 6.44 4.16
N LYS A 44 -4.32 7.49 3.36
CA LYS A 44 -3.21 8.46 3.39
C LYS A 44 -3.03 9.12 4.77
N PRO A 45 -4.08 9.64 5.42
CA PRO A 45 -3.95 10.18 6.78
C PRO A 45 -3.40 9.16 7.78
N ARG A 46 -3.80 7.89 7.65
CA ARG A 46 -3.30 6.84 8.53
C ARG A 46 -1.83 6.51 8.28
N LEU A 47 -1.42 6.42 7.02
CA LEU A 47 -0.01 6.20 6.66
C LEU A 47 0.87 7.38 7.13
N GLU A 48 0.40 8.60 7.02
CA GLU A 48 1.11 9.77 7.54
C GLU A 48 1.23 9.74 9.07
N ALA A 49 0.20 9.28 9.78
CA ALA A 49 0.28 9.06 11.22
C ALA A 49 1.31 7.98 11.59
N LEU A 50 1.40 6.91 10.81
CA LEU A 50 2.44 5.88 10.99
C LEU A 50 3.85 6.43 10.72
N ARG A 51 4.03 7.27 9.70
CA ARG A 51 5.31 7.95 9.45
C ARG A 51 5.77 8.75 10.67
N LYS A 52 4.84 9.50 11.29
CA LYS A 52 5.12 10.27 12.52
C LYS A 52 5.44 9.36 13.70
N LEU A 53 4.70 8.27 13.86
CA LEU A 53 4.94 7.29 14.91
C LEU A 53 6.33 6.67 14.80
N HIS A 54 6.76 6.36 13.58
CA HIS A 54 8.11 5.84 13.29
C HIS A 54 9.21 6.92 13.28
N ARG A 55 8.85 8.18 13.50
CA ARG A 55 9.77 9.33 13.47
C ARG A 55 10.55 9.45 12.17
N LEU A 56 9.90 9.15 11.04
CA LEU A 56 10.51 9.25 9.73
C LEU A 56 10.66 10.72 9.31
N SER A 57 11.83 11.04 8.74
CA SER A 57 12.06 12.34 8.11
C SER A 57 11.37 12.43 6.74
N ALA A 58 11.32 13.63 6.16
CA ALA A 58 10.75 13.85 4.84
C ALA A 58 11.47 13.04 3.73
N SER A 59 12.76 12.70 3.93
CA SER A 59 13.56 11.93 2.96
C SER A 59 13.42 10.41 3.11
N GLN A 60 12.79 9.93 4.18
CA GLN A 60 12.63 8.51 4.47
C GLN A 60 11.26 8.01 4.02
N SER A 61 11.21 6.81 3.46
CA SER A 61 9.97 6.13 3.08
C SER A 61 9.42 5.32 4.25
N LEU A 62 8.10 5.30 4.40
CA LEU A 62 7.44 4.29 5.23
C LEU A 62 7.48 2.96 4.48
N SER A 63 8.08 1.95 5.09
CA SER A 63 8.07 0.59 4.53
C SER A 63 6.74 -0.09 4.81
N ILE A 64 6.11 -0.59 3.74
CA ILE A 64 4.98 -1.52 3.79
C ILE A 64 5.53 -2.87 3.36
N GLU A 65 5.66 -3.80 4.29
CA GLU A 65 6.31 -5.09 4.05
C GLU A 65 5.62 -5.89 2.95
N LEU A 66 4.30 -5.84 2.93
CA LEU A 66 3.49 -6.55 1.96
C LEU A 66 2.23 -5.74 1.62
N VAL A 67 1.93 -5.63 0.37
CA VAL A 67 0.65 -5.14 -0.14
C VAL A 67 -0.08 -6.31 -0.76
N VAL A 68 -1.30 -6.56 -0.31
CA VAL A 68 -2.17 -7.64 -0.81
C VAL A 68 -3.34 -7.04 -1.56
N LEU A 69 -3.53 -7.42 -2.81
CA LEU A 69 -4.72 -7.11 -3.58
C LEU A 69 -5.56 -8.38 -3.70
N THR A 70 -6.71 -8.41 -3.02
CA THR A 70 -7.58 -9.59 -3.00
C THR A 70 -8.43 -9.71 -4.26
N HIS A 71 -8.87 -8.56 -4.82
CA HIS A 71 -9.68 -8.46 -6.02
C HIS A 71 -9.24 -7.27 -6.86
N THR A 72 -9.53 -7.31 -8.16
CA THR A 72 -9.27 -6.20 -9.08
C THR A 72 -10.45 -5.24 -9.22
N ASP A 73 -11.51 -5.43 -8.44
CA ASP A 73 -12.67 -4.56 -8.44
C ASP A 73 -12.34 -3.19 -7.84
N GLU A 74 -13.01 -2.15 -8.30
CA GLU A 74 -12.73 -0.75 -7.94
C GLU A 74 -12.78 -0.49 -6.43
N ASP A 75 -13.69 -1.15 -5.72
CA ASP A 75 -13.86 -1.04 -4.26
C ASP A 75 -12.71 -1.66 -3.45
N HIS A 76 -11.77 -2.35 -4.10
CA HIS A 76 -10.54 -2.90 -3.50
C HIS A 76 -9.27 -2.26 -4.08
N LEU A 77 -9.29 -1.88 -5.35
CA LEU A 77 -8.11 -1.47 -6.12
C LEU A 77 -7.85 0.04 -6.09
N ASP A 78 -8.87 0.87 -6.19
CA ASP A 78 -8.71 2.30 -6.49
C ASP A 78 -7.84 3.07 -5.51
N GLY A 79 -8.02 2.84 -4.21
CA GLY A 79 -7.19 3.49 -3.21
C GLY A 79 -5.72 3.06 -3.30
N MET A 80 -5.47 1.82 -3.67
CA MET A 80 -4.13 1.29 -3.88
C MET A 80 -3.47 1.91 -5.12
N VAL A 81 -4.21 2.08 -6.21
CA VAL A 81 -3.74 2.78 -7.41
C VAL A 81 -3.30 4.20 -7.08
N GLN A 82 -4.09 4.94 -6.30
CA GLN A 82 -3.74 6.29 -5.89
C GLN A 82 -2.48 6.33 -5.02
N LEU A 83 -2.32 5.37 -4.09
CA LEU A 83 -1.12 5.23 -3.27
C LEU A 83 0.14 5.09 -4.14
N PHE A 84 0.10 4.19 -5.10
CA PHE A 84 1.25 3.94 -5.98
C PHE A 84 1.45 5.04 -7.02
N ASP A 85 0.40 5.70 -7.47
CA ASP A 85 0.51 6.86 -8.37
C ASP A 85 1.22 8.03 -7.68
N GLU A 86 0.94 8.28 -6.41
CA GLU A 86 1.66 9.29 -5.62
C GLU A 86 3.15 8.94 -5.50
N ALA A 87 3.47 7.68 -5.23
CA ALA A 87 4.86 7.21 -5.17
C ALA A 87 5.56 7.34 -6.54
N ARG A 88 4.88 6.99 -7.63
CA ARG A 88 5.38 7.14 -9.00
C ARG A 88 5.67 8.60 -9.34
N LYS A 89 4.74 9.50 -9.06
CA LYS A 89 4.90 10.95 -9.28
C LYS A 89 6.08 11.52 -8.50
N ALA A 90 6.23 11.13 -7.24
CA ALA A 90 7.37 11.55 -6.44
C ALA A 90 8.70 11.10 -7.07
N LYS A 91 8.78 9.85 -7.53
CA LYS A 91 9.96 9.31 -8.22
C LYS A 91 10.28 10.07 -9.51
N GLU A 92 9.28 10.32 -10.34
CA GLU A 92 9.43 11.07 -11.60
C GLU A 92 9.93 12.52 -11.36
N GLN A 93 9.44 13.15 -10.31
CA GLN A 93 9.82 14.51 -9.92
C GLN A 93 11.13 14.57 -9.11
N LYS A 94 11.77 13.41 -8.88
CA LYS A 94 12.96 13.28 -8.04
C LYS A 94 12.74 13.77 -6.59
N HIS A 95 11.52 13.67 -6.10
CA HIS A 95 11.18 13.91 -4.71
C HIS A 95 11.31 12.60 -3.91
N PRO A 96 11.48 12.67 -2.58
CA PRO A 96 11.45 11.49 -1.74
C PRO A 96 10.14 10.72 -1.88
N ILE A 97 10.25 9.40 -2.02
CA ILE A 97 9.08 8.52 -2.11
C ILE A 97 8.51 8.31 -0.70
N PRO A 98 7.25 8.69 -0.44
CA PRO A 98 6.71 8.66 0.94
C PRO A 98 6.44 7.24 1.45
N TYR A 99 6.08 6.33 0.56
CA TYR A 99 5.70 4.95 0.90
C TYR A 99 6.39 3.98 -0.05
N ARG A 100 6.84 2.84 0.48
CA ARG A 100 7.52 1.81 -0.30
C ARG A 100 6.96 0.45 0.04
N ALA A 101 6.39 -0.24 -0.95
CA ALA A 101 6.01 -1.64 -0.84
C ALA A 101 7.23 -2.52 -1.10
N GLU A 102 7.54 -3.42 -0.18
CA GLU A 102 8.62 -4.38 -0.36
C GLU A 102 8.19 -5.56 -1.22
N ARG A 103 6.95 -6.00 -1.07
CA ARG A 103 6.34 -7.10 -1.85
C ARG A 103 4.89 -6.79 -2.15
N ILE A 104 4.40 -7.34 -3.26
CA ILE A 104 2.99 -7.25 -3.64
C ILE A 104 2.49 -8.65 -3.96
N TRP A 105 1.36 -9.02 -3.36
CA TRP A 105 0.61 -10.23 -3.69
C TRP A 105 -0.72 -9.86 -4.32
N TYR A 106 -1.10 -10.59 -5.36
CA TYR A 106 -2.38 -10.42 -6.05
C TYR A 106 -2.90 -11.78 -6.53
N ASN A 107 -4.21 -11.88 -6.66
CA ASN A 107 -4.91 -13.16 -6.73
C ASN A 107 -5.20 -13.67 -8.16
N THR A 108 -5.10 -12.85 -9.19
CA THR A 108 -5.46 -13.24 -10.55
C THR A 108 -4.37 -12.91 -11.55
N PHE A 109 -4.11 -13.86 -12.46
CA PHE A 109 -3.01 -13.75 -13.40
C PHE A 109 -3.36 -12.98 -14.67
N ASP A 110 -4.39 -13.39 -15.39
CA ASP A 110 -4.60 -12.93 -16.76
C ASP A 110 -5.25 -11.56 -16.85
N ASP A 111 -6.23 -11.27 -15.98
CA ASP A 111 -6.92 -9.98 -15.96
C ASP A 111 -6.03 -8.86 -15.45
N ILE A 112 -5.11 -9.17 -14.55
CA ILE A 112 -4.18 -8.21 -13.96
C ILE A 112 -3.09 -7.80 -14.94
N ILE A 113 -2.56 -8.74 -15.72
CA ILE A 113 -1.51 -8.44 -16.72
C ILE A 113 -2.03 -7.50 -17.82
N GLN A 114 -3.32 -7.54 -18.10
CA GLN A 114 -3.96 -6.66 -19.07
C GLN A 114 -4.36 -5.29 -18.49
N ASN A 115 -4.37 -5.14 -17.18
CA ASN A 115 -4.73 -3.89 -16.52
C ASN A 115 -3.49 -3.01 -16.37
N LYS A 116 -3.48 -1.86 -17.07
CA LYS A 116 -2.36 -0.90 -17.04
C LYS A 116 -2.08 -0.33 -15.65
N GLU A 117 -3.09 -0.23 -14.80
CA GLU A 117 -2.98 0.31 -13.44
C GLU A 117 -2.22 -0.67 -12.54
N VAL A 118 -2.51 -1.97 -12.67
CA VAL A 118 -1.79 -3.01 -11.93
C VAL A 118 -0.34 -3.14 -12.43
N ALA A 119 -0.10 -3.00 -13.74
CA ALA A 119 1.26 -2.96 -14.27
C ALA A 119 2.07 -1.80 -13.69
N ALA A 120 1.45 -0.63 -13.48
CA ALA A 120 2.08 0.52 -12.82
C ALA A 120 2.41 0.21 -11.34
N ILE A 121 1.54 -0.48 -10.62
CA ILE A 121 1.78 -0.94 -9.24
C ILE A 121 2.98 -1.88 -9.19
N GLN A 122 3.04 -2.87 -10.09
CA GLN A 122 4.15 -3.82 -10.16
C GLN A 122 5.51 -3.14 -10.41
N SER A 123 5.55 -2.13 -11.26
CA SER A 123 6.79 -1.39 -11.57
C SER A 123 7.36 -0.64 -10.38
N LEU A 124 6.57 -0.39 -9.35
CA LEU A 124 6.95 0.32 -8.13
C LEU A 124 7.29 -0.61 -6.97
N ALA A 125 7.06 -1.91 -7.11
CA ALA A 125 7.52 -2.90 -6.15
C ALA A 125 9.05 -2.96 -6.14
N THR A 126 9.64 -3.00 -4.95
CA THR A 126 11.10 -2.95 -4.77
C THR A 126 11.77 -4.32 -4.87
N SER A 127 11.00 -5.39 -4.87
CA SER A 127 11.48 -6.76 -5.00
C SER A 127 10.60 -7.52 -5.99
N PRO A 128 11.17 -8.37 -6.86
CA PRO A 128 10.38 -9.29 -7.65
C PRO A 128 9.56 -10.18 -6.70
N SER A 129 8.34 -10.50 -7.10
CA SER A 129 7.55 -11.50 -6.38
C SER A 129 8.36 -12.78 -6.25
N PRO A 130 8.38 -13.44 -5.08
CA PRO A 130 9.02 -14.73 -5.00
C PRO A 130 8.36 -15.65 -6.04
N GLU A 131 9.16 -16.26 -6.88
CA GLU A 131 8.68 -17.30 -7.77
C GLU A 131 8.02 -18.38 -6.91
N ILE A 132 6.77 -18.60 -7.16
CA ILE A 132 6.04 -19.72 -6.55
C ILE A 132 6.28 -20.94 -7.40
#